data_1c48232462dc18c0a23a018a45031272
#
_entry.id   1c48232462dc18c0a23a018a45031272
#
_cell.length_a   1.000
_cell.length_b   1.000
_cell.length_c   1.000
_cell.angle_alpha   90.00
_cell.angle_beta   90.00
_cell.angle_gamma   90.00
#
_symmetry.space_group_name_H-M   'P 1'
#
loop_
_entity.id
_entity.type
_entity.pdbx_description
1 polymer ?
#
loop_
_entity_poly.entity_id
_entity_poly.type
_entity_poly.pdbx_seq_one_letter_code
_entity_poly.pdbx_strand_id
1 'polypeptide(L)'
;MKLFLLLIISFFASASYAEDLLVPLSKFDNDSQQLTNSKVLEFWGYHNYDGNDNYQNILKLRYYNPLEAGDWRGRIRLDSSYASNYNSISSANNSGQYSAGNTMVTIWGQDRTFLKPLGALVGGRVVFPFGNNGQWAVGPQLGWSFIPEVDSLLGVTDFSPLLRYMYGFDTKNNSQTINPNQPALVRNLQIFPTIGFQLSPNTMLRFWDENGAVYNSAGGGWFVPIDAMVTHRLAKQWVFAVGASKQVVQSYHQYDWSTYAKISYNF
;
A
#
# COMPACT_ATOMS: atom_id res chain seq x y z
N MET A 1 25.78 -5.03 2.82
CA MET A 1 24.98 -4.37 1.78
C MET A 1 25.27 -4.84 0.35
N LYS A 2 26.54 -4.92 -0.11
CA LYS A 2 26.89 -5.39 -1.48
C LYS A 2 26.52 -6.86 -1.77
N LEU A 3 26.59 -7.75 -0.76
CA LEU A 3 26.24 -9.18 -0.91
C LEU A 3 24.73 -9.40 -1.06
N PHE A 4 23.91 -8.57 -0.41
CA PHE A 4 22.45 -8.64 -0.48
C PHE A 4 21.92 -8.20 -1.85
N LEU A 5 22.55 -7.19 -2.45
CA LEU A 5 22.22 -6.72 -3.80
C LEU A 5 22.58 -7.77 -4.87
N LEU A 6 23.69 -8.49 -4.72
CA LEU A 6 24.13 -9.58 -5.62
C LEU A 6 23.20 -10.80 -5.52
N LEU A 7 22.68 -11.12 -4.34
CA LEU A 7 21.70 -12.20 -4.14
C LEU A 7 20.35 -11.87 -4.80
N ILE A 8 19.91 -10.62 -4.72
CA ILE A 8 18.69 -10.17 -5.41
C ILE A 8 18.86 -10.26 -6.93
N ILE A 9 20.00 -9.79 -7.46
CA ILE A 9 20.26 -9.83 -8.92
C ILE A 9 20.39 -11.29 -9.42
N SER A 10 21.01 -12.18 -8.67
CA SER A 10 21.14 -13.60 -9.05
C SER A 10 19.81 -14.35 -8.98
N PHE A 11 18.89 -13.98 -8.08
CA PHE A 11 17.55 -14.56 -8.01
C PHE A 11 16.70 -14.18 -9.22
N PHE A 12 16.87 -12.97 -9.75
CA PHE A 12 16.16 -12.51 -10.96
C PHE A 12 16.68 -13.13 -12.24
N ALA A 13 17.94 -13.58 -12.27
CA ALA A 13 18.54 -14.18 -13.47
C ALA A 13 18.16 -15.66 -13.72
N SER A 14 17.67 -16.38 -12.71
CA SER A 14 17.37 -17.82 -12.81
C SER A 14 15.90 -18.15 -13.10
N ALA A 15 15.02 -17.16 -13.19
CA ALA A 15 13.57 -17.38 -13.35
C ALA A 15 13.05 -17.32 -14.80
N SER A 16 13.90 -17.55 -15.81
CA SER A 16 13.54 -17.37 -17.23
C SER A 16 12.90 -18.59 -17.92
N TYR A 17 12.28 -19.51 -17.18
CA TYR A 17 11.61 -20.66 -17.78
C TYR A 17 10.13 -20.75 -17.36
N ALA A 18 9.26 -20.00 -18.03
CA ALA A 18 7.84 -20.33 -18.14
C ALA A 18 7.22 -19.56 -19.31
N GLU A 19 7.15 -20.20 -20.45
CA GLU A 19 6.53 -19.66 -21.69
C GLU A 19 5.00 -19.45 -21.62
N ASP A 20 4.33 -19.76 -20.52
CA ASP A 20 2.86 -19.73 -20.39
C ASP A 20 2.30 -18.51 -19.63
N LEU A 21 3.08 -17.46 -19.42
CA LEU A 21 2.59 -16.29 -18.66
C LEU A 21 2.10 -15.17 -19.59
N LEU A 22 1.02 -15.44 -20.32
CA LEU A 22 0.40 -14.51 -21.27
C LEU A 22 -0.32 -13.31 -20.62
N VAL A 23 -0.51 -13.30 -19.30
CA VAL A 23 -1.19 -12.19 -18.60
C VAL A 23 -0.15 -11.20 -18.12
N PRO A 24 -0.20 -9.92 -18.56
CA PRO A 24 0.68 -8.87 -18.05
C PRO A 24 0.67 -8.80 -16.53
N LEU A 25 1.82 -8.52 -15.92
CA LEU A 25 1.95 -8.43 -14.46
C LEU A 25 1.05 -7.35 -13.89
N SER A 26 0.82 -6.25 -14.62
CA SER A 26 -0.12 -5.19 -14.26
C SER A 26 -1.55 -5.67 -14.04
N LYS A 27 -1.98 -6.74 -14.73
CA LYS A 27 -3.29 -7.37 -14.53
C LYS A 27 -3.30 -8.44 -13.44
N PHE A 28 -2.14 -8.85 -12.98
CA PHE A 28 -1.96 -9.92 -12.00
C PHE A 28 -1.64 -9.40 -10.60
N ASP A 29 -0.90 -8.30 -10.52
CA ASP A 29 -0.56 -7.65 -9.25
C ASP A 29 -1.70 -6.73 -8.81
N ASN A 30 -2.24 -6.98 -7.63
CA ASN A 30 -3.51 -6.44 -7.16
C ASN A 30 -3.38 -5.22 -6.25
N ASP A 31 -2.20 -4.65 -6.10
CA ASP A 31 -2.01 -3.46 -5.28
C ASP A 31 -2.64 -2.22 -5.91
N SER A 32 -2.72 -2.19 -7.23
CA SER A 32 -3.43 -1.14 -7.95
C SER A 32 -4.95 -1.22 -7.73
N GLN A 33 -5.66 -0.17 -8.11
CA GLN A 33 -7.13 -0.10 -8.05
C GLN A 33 -7.84 -1.06 -9.04
N GLN A 34 -7.11 -2.01 -9.61
CA GLN A 34 -7.66 -2.92 -10.62
C GLN A 34 -8.69 -3.87 -10.04
N LEU A 35 -9.71 -4.15 -10.82
CA LEU A 35 -10.74 -5.14 -10.53
C LEU A 35 -10.34 -6.47 -11.18
N THR A 36 -9.73 -7.36 -10.42
CA THR A 36 -9.44 -8.73 -10.86
C THR A 36 -10.41 -9.71 -10.23
N ASN A 37 -10.63 -10.84 -10.89
CA ASN A 37 -11.50 -11.89 -10.35
C ASN A 37 -10.75 -12.87 -9.41
N SER A 38 -9.47 -12.62 -9.15
CA SER A 38 -8.66 -13.45 -8.29
C SER A 38 -8.85 -13.07 -6.83
N LYS A 39 -8.91 -14.07 -5.96
CA LYS A 39 -8.69 -13.90 -4.53
C LYS A 39 -7.19 -13.84 -4.30
N VAL A 40 -6.75 -12.95 -3.41
CA VAL A 40 -5.33 -12.76 -3.14
C VAL A 40 -5.08 -12.67 -1.66
N LEU A 41 -4.04 -13.34 -1.20
CA LEU A 41 -3.51 -13.21 0.15
C LEU A 41 -2.09 -12.65 0.08
N GLU A 42 -1.83 -11.57 0.83
CA GLU A 42 -0.54 -10.91 0.86
C GLU A 42 -0.02 -10.80 2.29
N PHE A 43 1.27 -11.08 2.42
CA PHE A 43 2.04 -10.83 3.64
C PHE A 43 3.02 -9.70 3.36
N TRP A 44 2.97 -8.67 4.20
CA TRP A 44 3.80 -7.49 4.10
C TRP A 44 4.68 -7.33 5.34
N GLY A 45 5.89 -6.87 5.14
CA GLY A 45 6.77 -6.39 6.18
C GLY A 45 7.25 -4.97 5.86
N TYR A 46 7.20 -4.08 6.85
CA TYR A 46 7.69 -2.70 6.74
C TYR A 46 8.68 -2.42 7.84
N HIS A 47 9.67 -1.62 7.50
CA HIS A 47 10.60 -1.02 8.44
C HIS A 47 10.60 0.49 8.19
N ASN A 48 9.97 1.24 9.08
CA ASN A 48 9.90 2.69 9.04
C ASN A 48 10.93 3.27 10.01
N TYR A 49 11.75 4.18 9.54
CA TYR A 49 12.74 4.89 10.33
C TYR A 49 12.36 6.37 10.44
N ASP A 50 12.42 6.90 11.65
CA ASP A 50 11.97 8.25 12.03
C ASP A 50 13.12 9.07 12.66
N GLY A 51 14.33 8.96 12.19
CA GLY A 51 15.47 9.67 12.76
C GLY A 51 15.76 9.31 14.23
N ASN A 52 16.86 9.82 14.78
CA ASN A 52 17.20 9.68 16.21
C ASN A 52 17.07 8.24 16.76
N ASP A 53 17.40 7.24 15.95
CA ASP A 53 17.29 5.80 16.29
C ASP A 53 15.85 5.31 16.61
N ASN A 54 14.82 6.05 16.21
CA ASN A 54 13.45 5.60 16.29
C ASN A 54 13.07 4.80 15.05
N TYR A 55 12.40 3.68 15.25
CA TYR A 55 11.89 2.89 14.14
C TYR A 55 10.61 2.15 14.52
N GLN A 56 9.85 1.79 13.49
CA GLN A 56 8.65 0.96 13.60
C GLN A 56 8.75 -0.21 12.62
N ASN A 57 8.54 -1.43 13.10
CA ASN A 57 8.36 -2.60 12.25
C ASN A 57 6.88 -2.95 12.20
N ILE A 58 6.36 -3.20 10.99
CA ILE A 58 4.96 -3.56 10.80
C ILE A 58 4.90 -4.85 9.98
N LEU A 59 4.17 -5.82 10.50
CA LEU A 59 3.72 -6.98 9.75
C LEU A 59 2.25 -6.76 9.38
N LYS A 60 1.89 -6.96 8.12
CA LYS A 60 0.52 -6.76 7.65
C LYS A 60 0.07 -7.95 6.82
N LEU A 61 -1.13 -8.41 7.11
CA LEU A 61 -1.86 -9.39 6.32
C LEU A 61 -2.94 -8.66 5.52
N ARG A 62 -2.98 -8.89 4.23
CA ARG A 62 -4.00 -8.39 3.31
C ARG A 62 -4.72 -9.52 2.62
N TYR A 63 -6.02 -9.44 2.54
CA TYR A 63 -6.83 -10.37 1.78
C TYR A 63 -7.76 -9.62 0.85
N TYR A 64 -7.80 -10.04 -0.41
CA TYR A 64 -8.68 -9.49 -1.42
C TYR A 64 -9.67 -10.55 -1.89
N ASN A 65 -10.93 -10.15 -2.03
CA ASN A 65 -11.98 -10.97 -2.60
C ASN A 65 -12.76 -10.16 -3.64
N PRO A 66 -13.02 -10.71 -4.83
CA PRO A 66 -13.89 -10.07 -5.79
C PRO A 66 -15.33 -10.04 -5.28
N LEU A 67 -16.06 -8.99 -5.67
CA LEU A 67 -17.48 -8.79 -5.36
C LEU A 67 -18.23 -8.54 -6.66
N GLU A 68 -19.39 -9.20 -6.81
CA GLU A 68 -20.30 -8.96 -7.91
C GLU A 68 -21.73 -8.86 -7.35
N ALA A 69 -22.45 -7.81 -7.76
CA ALA A 69 -23.85 -7.58 -7.38
C ALA A 69 -24.58 -6.89 -8.54
N GLY A 70 -25.34 -7.66 -9.33
CA GLY A 70 -25.97 -7.17 -10.56
C GLY A 70 -24.94 -6.61 -11.53
N ASP A 71 -25.10 -5.34 -11.92
CA ASP A 71 -24.16 -4.65 -12.81
C ASP A 71 -22.90 -4.11 -12.11
N TRP A 72 -22.83 -4.18 -10.78
CA TRP A 72 -21.68 -3.76 -10.01
C TRP A 72 -20.62 -4.84 -9.98
N ARG A 73 -19.38 -4.44 -10.30
CA ARG A 73 -18.16 -5.22 -10.07
C ARG A 73 -17.25 -4.49 -9.13
N GLY A 74 -16.73 -5.18 -8.13
CA GLY A 74 -15.88 -4.59 -7.13
C GLY A 74 -14.96 -5.60 -6.47
N ARG A 75 -14.27 -5.11 -5.44
CA ARG A 75 -13.42 -5.89 -4.55
C ARG A 75 -13.63 -5.43 -3.12
N ILE A 76 -13.50 -6.36 -2.22
CA ILE A 76 -13.27 -6.11 -0.80
C ILE A 76 -11.82 -6.43 -0.45
N ARG A 77 -11.21 -5.55 0.33
CA ARG A 77 -9.90 -5.77 0.92
C ARG A 77 -9.99 -5.71 2.44
N LEU A 78 -9.40 -6.71 3.07
CA LEU A 78 -9.25 -6.81 4.50
C LEU A 78 -7.76 -6.66 4.84
N ASP A 79 -7.41 -5.69 5.65
CA ASP A 79 -6.05 -5.50 6.15
C ASP A 79 -6.04 -5.71 7.67
N SER A 80 -5.08 -6.46 8.18
CA SER A 80 -4.78 -6.56 9.60
C SER A 80 -3.29 -6.34 9.82
N SER A 81 -2.92 -5.62 10.86
CA SER A 81 -1.52 -5.30 11.12
C SER A 81 -1.10 -5.66 12.55
N TYR A 82 0.20 -5.89 12.69
CA TYR A 82 0.88 -6.15 13.94
C TYR A 82 2.18 -5.34 13.93
N ALA A 83 2.34 -4.43 14.87
CA ALA A 83 3.39 -3.43 14.83
C ALA A 83 4.20 -3.39 16.12
N SER A 84 5.51 -3.18 15.99
CA SER A 84 6.39 -2.84 17.11
C SER A 84 6.96 -1.45 16.89
N ASN A 85 7.05 -0.69 17.95
CA ASN A 85 7.68 0.62 17.96
C ASN A 85 8.92 0.58 18.84
N TYR A 86 10.01 1.12 18.35
CA TYR A 86 11.22 1.37 19.13
C TYR A 86 11.44 2.87 19.21
N ASN A 87 11.62 3.37 20.44
CA ASN A 87 11.93 4.76 20.70
C ASN A 87 13.18 4.85 21.60
N SER A 88 14.24 5.43 21.10
CA SER A 88 15.52 5.57 21.82
C SER A 88 15.44 6.38 23.09
N ILE A 89 14.47 7.32 23.19
CA ILE A 89 14.32 8.21 24.35
C ILE A 89 13.60 7.49 25.52
N SER A 90 12.78 6.49 25.24
CA SER A 90 12.03 5.75 26.25
C SER A 90 12.55 4.32 26.50
N SER A 91 13.82 4.11 26.28
CA SER A 91 14.49 2.79 26.23
C SER A 91 14.34 1.89 27.47
N ALA A 92 13.77 2.40 28.56
CA ALA A 92 13.67 1.60 29.78
C ALA A 92 12.55 0.52 29.75
N ASN A 93 11.50 0.66 28.91
CA ASN A 93 10.35 -0.26 28.97
C ASN A 93 9.64 -0.64 27.67
N ASN A 94 10.08 -0.18 26.47
CA ASN A 94 9.35 -0.42 25.22
C ASN A 94 10.22 -1.03 24.10
N SER A 95 11.15 -1.90 24.45
CA SER A 95 12.01 -2.55 23.47
C SER A 95 11.24 -3.54 22.61
N GLY A 96 10.75 -3.08 21.45
CA GLY A 96 10.41 -3.98 20.34
C GLY A 96 9.22 -4.92 20.54
N GLN A 97 8.36 -4.69 21.53
CA GLN A 97 7.16 -5.51 21.69
C GLN A 97 6.16 -5.23 20.58
N TYR A 98 5.74 -6.29 19.91
CA TYR A 98 4.69 -6.22 18.91
C TYR A 98 3.31 -6.15 19.57
N SER A 99 2.45 -5.31 19.05
CA SER A 99 1.04 -5.21 19.45
C SER A 99 0.13 -5.22 18.23
N ALA A 100 -1.12 -5.60 18.43
CA ALA A 100 -2.13 -5.52 17.39
C ALA A 100 -2.27 -4.06 16.91
N GLY A 101 -2.22 -3.89 15.60
CA GLY A 101 -2.49 -2.61 14.94
C GLY A 101 -3.95 -2.49 14.52
N ASN A 102 -4.21 -1.56 13.63
CA ASN A 102 -5.55 -1.36 13.09
C ASN A 102 -5.92 -2.48 12.10
N THR A 103 -7.19 -2.84 12.10
CA THR A 103 -7.81 -3.63 11.04
C THR A 103 -8.60 -2.71 10.14
N MET A 104 -8.52 -2.91 8.83
CA MET A 104 -9.19 -2.07 7.84
C MET A 104 -10.00 -2.92 6.88
N VAL A 105 -11.19 -2.44 6.56
CA VAL A 105 -12.01 -2.98 5.47
C VAL A 105 -12.13 -1.91 4.41
N THR A 106 -11.78 -2.24 3.18
CA THR A 106 -11.93 -1.35 2.02
C THR A 106 -12.77 -2.05 0.98
N ILE A 107 -13.77 -1.36 0.45
CA ILE A 107 -14.62 -1.84 -0.65
C ILE A 107 -14.54 -0.80 -1.75
N TRP A 108 -14.31 -1.24 -2.99
CA TRP A 108 -14.36 -0.37 -4.16
C TRP A 108 -14.84 -1.14 -5.38
N GLY A 109 -15.31 -0.42 -6.37
CA GLY A 109 -15.80 -1.01 -7.60
C GLY A 109 -16.40 0.01 -8.54
N GLN A 110 -17.04 -0.50 -9.59
CA GLN A 110 -17.68 0.27 -10.64
C GLN A 110 -18.93 -0.45 -11.15
N ASP A 111 -19.91 0.27 -11.60
CA ASP A 111 -20.99 -0.27 -12.42
C ASP A 111 -20.54 -0.36 -13.89
N ARG A 112 -21.23 -1.23 -14.66
CA ARG A 112 -20.87 -1.47 -16.07
C ARG A 112 -21.34 -0.36 -17.02
N THR A 113 -22.27 0.45 -16.61
CA THR A 113 -22.98 1.41 -17.47
C THR A 113 -22.40 2.81 -17.39
N PHE A 114 -22.11 3.30 -16.19
CA PHE A 114 -21.69 4.68 -15.96
C PHE A 114 -20.21 4.80 -15.59
N LEU A 115 -19.74 4.09 -14.56
CA LEU A 115 -18.36 4.26 -14.07
C LEU A 115 -17.33 3.56 -14.95
N LYS A 116 -17.64 2.37 -15.48
CA LYS A 116 -16.72 1.62 -16.31
C LYS A 116 -16.27 2.36 -17.57
N PRO A 117 -17.15 3.03 -18.35
CA PRO A 117 -16.72 3.82 -19.50
C PRO A 117 -15.76 4.97 -19.14
N LEU A 118 -15.84 5.48 -17.89
CA LEU A 118 -14.96 6.53 -17.38
C LEU A 118 -13.66 5.98 -16.76
N GLY A 119 -13.49 4.65 -16.69
CA GLY A 119 -12.40 4.03 -15.95
C GLY A 119 -12.43 4.31 -14.45
N ALA A 120 -13.53 4.87 -13.94
CA ALA A 120 -13.65 5.34 -12.56
C ALA A 120 -14.07 4.22 -11.61
N LEU A 121 -13.53 4.27 -10.41
CA LEU A 121 -13.77 3.33 -9.31
C LEU A 121 -14.16 4.12 -8.07
N VAL A 122 -15.26 3.78 -7.46
CA VAL A 122 -15.71 4.42 -6.22
C VAL A 122 -15.75 3.41 -5.08
N GLY A 123 -15.54 3.88 -3.88
CA GLY A 123 -15.56 3.00 -2.72
C GLY A 123 -15.39 3.73 -1.41
N GLY A 124 -15.04 2.96 -0.39
CA GLY A 124 -14.79 3.48 0.94
C GLY A 124 -13.96 2.54 1.79
N ARG A 125 -13.42 3.11 2.86
CA ARG A 125 -12.64 2.40 3.86
C ARG A 125 -13.18 2.66 5.25
N VAL A 126 -13.20 1.61 6.06
CA VAL A 126 -13.44 1.69 7.51
C VAL A 126 -12.21 1.15 8.22
N VAL A 127 -11.76 1.85 9.25
CA VAL A 127 -10.67 1.44 10.14
C VAL A 127 -11.24 1.10 11.50
N PHE A 128 -10.92 -0.09 11.98
CA PHE A 128 -11.30 -0.61 13.30
C PHE A 128 -10.09 -0.51 14.24
N PRO A 129 -10.21 0.20 15.37
CA PRO A 129 -9.11 0.45 16.28
C PRO A 129 -8.90 -0.72 17.25
N PHE A 130 -8.43 -1.85 16.77
CA PHE A 130 -8.12 -3.00 17.65
C PHE A 130 -6.77 -2.83 18.39
N GLY A 131 -5.93 -1.91 17.93
CA GLY A 131 -4.66 -1.56 18.60
C GLY A 131 -4.85 -0.65 19.82
N ASN A 132 -3.82 -0.59 20.67
CA ASN A 132 -3.85 0.19 21.93
C ASN A 132 -4.04 1.70 21.73
N ASN A 133 -3.62 2.26 20.60
CA ASN A 133 -3.73 3.68 20.24
C ASN A 133 -4.62 3.88 19.01
N GLY A 134 -5.53 2.95 18.79
CA GLY A 134 -6.38 2.95 17.61
C GLY A 134 -7.45 4.03 17.64
N GLN A 135 -7.83 4.46 16.46
CA GLN A 135 -8.91 5.41 16.22
C GLN A 135 -9.83 4.83 15.16
N TRP A 136 -11.13 4.93 15.38
CA TRP A 136 -12.10 4.69 14.32
C TRP A 136 -11.87 5.70 13.21
N ALA A 137 -11.87 5.24 11.96
CA ALA A 137 -11.88 6.14 10.83
C ALA A 137 -12.71 5.59 9.69
N VAL A 138 -13.37 6.49 8.97
CA VAL A 138 -14.09 6.15 7.74
C VAL A 138 -13.66 7.10 6.65
N GLY A 139 -13.75 6.65 5.40
CA GLY A 139 -13.42 7.52 4.30
C GLY A 139 -13.87 7.03 2.95
N PRO A 140 -14.46 7.94 2.14
CA PRO A 140 -14.71 7.67 0.74
C PRO A 140 -13.39 7.60 -0.04
N GLN A 141 -13.42 6.86 -1.13
CA GLN A 141 -12.35 6.84 -2.11
C GLN A 141 -12.86 6.91 -3.53
N LEU A 142 -12.07 7.56 -4.38
CA LEU A 142 -12.26 7.67 -5.81
C LEU A 142 -10.95 7.28 -6.49
N GLY A 143 -11.01 6.33 -7.40
CA GLY A 143 -9.87 5.85 -8.14
C GLY A 143 -10.14 5.77 -9.62
N TRP A 144 -9.08 5.61 -10.38
CA TRP A 144 -9.14 5.31 -11.81
C TRP A 144 -8.18 4.15 -12.10
N SER A 145 -8.48 3.41 -13.15
CA SER A 145 -7.59 2.35 -13.63
C SER A 145 -7.52 2.45 -15.15
N PHE A 146 -6.37 2.91 -15.61
CA PHE A 146 -6.06 2.99 -17.04
C PHE A 146 -4.94 1.99 -17.33
N ILE A 147 -5.25 0.99 -18.12
CA ILE A 147 -4.27 0.03 -18.63
C ILE A 147 -4.15 0.33 -20.12
N PRO A 148 -3.02 0.89 -20.59
CA PRO A 148 -2.82 1.10 -22.01
C PRO A 148 -2.92 -0.20 -22.79
N GLU A 149 -3.65 -0.19 -23.90
CA GLU A 149 -3.80 -1.37 -24.77
C GLU A 149 -2.57 -1.57 -25.68
N VAL A 150 -1.76 -0.57 -25.83
CA VAL A 150 -0.60 -0.53 -26.74
C VAL A 150 0.65 -0.29 -25.90
N ASP A 151 1.77 -0.91 -26.31
CA ASP A 151 3.10 -0.59 -25.78
C ASP A 151 3.32 0.92 -25.88
N SER A 152 3.20 1.60 -24.74
CA SER A 152 3.42 3.04 -24.71
C SER A 152 4.89 3.33 -25.03
N LEU A 153 5.16 4.43 -25.75
CA LEU A 153 6.50 4.90 -26.06
C LEU A 153 7.42 5.02 -24.82
N LEU A 154 6.83 5.05 -23.61
CA LEU A 154 7.53 5.19 -22.33
C LEU A 154 7.47 3.91 -21.48
N GLY A 155 6.92 2.80 -21.99
CA GLY A 155 6.77 1.56 -21.22
C GLY A 155 5.77 1.64 -20.06
N VAL A 156 4.92 2.68 -20.01
CA VAL A 156 3.84 2.79 -19.01
C VAL A 156 2.80 1.73 -19.30
N THR A 157 2.57 0.87 -18.33
CA THR A 157 1.60 -0.25 -18.46
C THR A 157 0.41 -0.12 -17.52
N ASP A 158 0.50 0.80 -16.57
CA ASP A 158 -0.51 0.99 -15.53
C ASP A 158 -0.49 2.43 -15.04
N PHE A 159 -1.65 3.06 -15.01
CA PHE A 159 -1.86 4.35 -14.36
C PHE A 159 -3.15 4.26 -13.56
N SER A 160 -3.02 4.21 -12.24
CA SER A 160 -4.12 3.88 -11.31
C SER A 160 -4.19 4.89 -10.16
N PRO A 161 -4.46 6.17 -10.42
CA PRO A 161 -4.51 7.18 -9.39
C PRO A 161 -5.68 6.94 -8.44
N LEU A 162 -5.44 7.20 -7.14
CA LEU A 162 -6.42 7.07 -6.07
C LEU A 162 -6.42 8.32 -5.20
N LEU A 163 -7.62 8.81 -4.93
CA LEU A 163 -7.92 9.80 -3.89
C LEU A 163 -8.72 9.15 -2.78
N ARG A 164 -8.35 9.43 -1.52
CA ARG A 164 -9.10 8.97 -0.34
C ARG A 164 -9.08 10.03 0.72
N TYR A 165 -10.22 10.30 1.34
CA TYR A 165 -10.30 11.14 2.53
C TYR A 165 -10.65 10.28 3.73
N MET A 166 -9.83 10.32 4.78
CA MET A 166 -10.05 9.58 6.02
C MET A 166 -10.47 10.53 7.14
N TYR A 167 -11.60 10.27 7.73
CA TYR A 167 -12.16 11.00 8.85
C TYR A 167 -12.11 10.12 10.10
N GLY A 168 -11.22 10.46 11.03
CA GLY A 168 -11.08 9.77 12.30
C GLY A 168 -12.01 10.36 13.37
N PHE A 169 -12.52 9.49 14.23
CA PHE A 169 -13.36 9.83 15.39
C PHE A 169 -13.16 8.78 16.50
N ASP A 170 -13.60 9.09 17.70
CA ASP A 170 -13.52 8.22 18.87
C ASP A 170 -12.13 7.61 19.11
N THR A 171 -11.23 8.45 19.66
CA THR A 171 -9.89 8.03 20.05
C THR A 171 -9.93 7.35 21.41
N LYS A 172 -9.51 6.08 21.50
CA LYS A 172 -9.49 5.32 22.75
C LYS A 172 -8.51 5.87 23.80
N ASN A 173 -7.48 6.59 23.42
CA ASN A 173 -6.52 7.19 24.36
C ASN A 173 -5.94 8.49 23.81
N ASN A 174 -6.18 9.58 24.52
CA ASN A 174 -5.65 10.91 24.20
C ASN A 174 -4.15 11.10 24.51
N SER A 175 -3.42 10.10 24.93
CA SER A 175 -2.23 10.39 25.71
C SER A 175 -0.89 10.00 25.11
N GLN A 176 -0.78 9.36 23.99
CA GLN A 176 0.56 9.09 23.41
C GLN A 176 0.53 8.97 21.90
N THR A 177 0.58 10.10 21.22
CA THR A 177 1.18 10.14 19.89
C THR A 177 2.66 9.87 20.08
N ILE A 178 3.16 8.80 19.46
CA ILE A 178 4.58 8.43 19.47
C ILE A 178 5.43 9.54 18.86
N ASN A 179 4.81 10.36 18.04
CA ASN A 179 5.39 11.56 17.46
C ASN A 179 4.57 12.78 17.91
N PRO A 180 5.15 13.72 18.71
CA PRO A 180 4.46 14.93 19.16
C PRO A 180 4.01 15.85 18.01
N ASN A 181 4.55 15.65 16.80
CA ASN A 181 4.19 16.40 15.60
C ASN A 181 3.04 15.77 14.81
N GLN A 182 2.52 14.62 15.23
CA GLN A 182 1.35 14.02 14.61
C GLN A 182 0.08 14.46 15.33
N PRO A 183 -0.90 15.04 14.63
CA PRO A 183 -2.17 15.39 15.24
C PRO A 183 -2.88 14.14 15.75
N ALA A 184 -3.53 14.26 16.89
CA ALA A 184 -4.25 13.17 17.55
C ALA A 184 -5.39 12.59 16.69
N LEU A 185 -5.95 13.39 15.77
CA LEU A 185 -7.05 13.01 14.89
C LEU A 185 -6.61 12.75 13.46
N VAL A 186 -7.01 11.61 12.92
CA VAL A 186 -6.85 11.30 11.50
C VAL A 186 -7.86 12.12 10.69
N ARG A 187 -7.39 13.09 9.93
CA ARG A 187 -8.14 13.95 9.01
C ARG A 187 -7.32 14.07 7.73
N ASN A 188 -7.19 12.97 7.01
CA ASN A 188 -6.17 12.81 5.98
C ASN A 188 -6.80 12.75 4.59
N LEU A 189 -6.41 13.68 3.72
CA LEU A 189 -6.54 13.50 2.29
C LEU A 189 -5.32 12.71 1.79
N GLN A 190 -5.54 11.56 1.23
CA GLN A 190 -4.51 10.66 0.68
C GLN A 190 -4.58 10.67 -0.84
N ILE A 191 -3.43 10.84 -1.48
CA ILE A 191 -3.29 10.93 -2.93
C ILE A 191 -2.23 9.93 -3.38
N PHE A 192 -2.62 8.96 -4.17
CA PHE A 192 -1.72 7.96 -4.75
C PHE A 192 -1.72 8.13 -6.28
N PRO A 193 -0.74 8.82 -6.87
CA PRO A 193 -0.66 8.96 -8.33
C PRO A 193 0.02 7.73 -8.96
N THR A 194 -0.42 6.54 -8.60
CA THR A 194 0.20 5.27 -8.97
C THR A 194 0.46 5.15 -10.46
N ILE A 195 1.71 4.92 -10.83
CA ILE A 195 2.14 4.69 -12.19
C ILE A 195 3.08 3.48 -12.27
N GLY A 196 2.85 2.59 -13.23
CA GLY A 196 3.60 1.36 -13.41
C GLY A 196 4.30 1.28 -14.76
N PHE A 197 5.51 0.72 -14.74
CA PHE A 197 6.37 0.50 -15.90
C PHE A 197 6.76 -0.97 -15.97
N GLN A 198 6.51 -1.60 -17.13
CA GLN A 198 6.93 -2.97 -17.36
C GLN A 198 8.43 -3.00 -17.68
N LEU A 199 9.23 -3.66 -16.85
CA LEU A 199 10.67 -3.83 -17.07
C LEU A 199 10.99 -5.13 -17.81
N SER A 200 10.18 -6.17 -17.59
CA SER A 200 10.25 -7.46 -18.28
C SER A 200 8.89 -8.15 -18.18
N PRO A 201 8.64 -9.25 -18.90
CA PRO A 201 7.35 -9.98 -18.81
C PRO A 201 6.91 -10.34 -17.38
N ASN A 202 7.87 -10.51 -16.48
CA ASN A 202 7.62 -10.89 -15.09
C ASN A 202 8.03 -9.83 -14.06
N THR A 203 8.47 -8.64 -14.49
CA THR A 203 8.97 -7.60 -13.57
C THR A 203 8.37 -6.25 -13.93
N MET A 204 7.86 -5.56 -12.92
CA MET A 204 7.28 -4.23 -13.05
C MET A 204 7.85 -3.31 -11.96
N LEU A 205 8.06 -2.04 -12.32
CA LEU A 205 8.37 -0.95 -11.40
C LEU A 205 7.10 -0.10 -11.23
N ARG A 206 6.72 0.18 -9.99
CA ARG A 206 5.63 1.11 -9.66
C ARG A 206 6.12 2.24 -8.78
N PHE A 207 5.55 3.41 -8.99
CA PHE A 207 5.71 4.56 -8.12
C PHE A 207 4.38 4.89 -7.43
N TRP A 208 4.44 5.31 -6.16
CA TRP A 208 3.31 5.73 -5.33
C TRP A 208 2.16 4.72 -5.25
N ASP A 209 2.48 3.44 -5.20
CA ASP A 209 1.49 2.37 -5.08
C ASP A 209 1.15 2.08 -3.61
N GLU A 210 2.15 2.00 -2.75
CA GLU A 210 1.95 1.71 -1.32
C GLU A 210 1.94 2.99 -0.46
N ASN A 211 2.82 3.96 -0.76
CA ASN A 211 2.94 5.20 -0.01
C ASN A 211 2.67 6.40 -0.90
N GLY A 212 1.51 7.03 -0.71
CA GLY A 212 1.09 8.24 -1.40
C GLY A 212 1.35 9.52 -0.61
N ALA A 213 1.05 10.65 -1.22
CA ALA A 213 1.03 11.94 -0.52
C ALA A 213 -0.17 12.01 0.44
N VAL A 214 0.04 12.62 1.60
CA VAL A 214 -0.97 12.79 2.63
C VAL A 214 -1.01 14.25 3.08
N TYR A 215 -2.20 14.85 3.03
CA TYR A 215 -2.46 16.14 3.68
C TYR A 215 -3.27 15.90 4.95
N ASN A 216 -2.74 16.30 6.11
CA ASN A 216 -3.48 16.24 7.35
C ASN A 216 -4.20 17.57 7.60
N SER A 217 -5.53 17.59 7.55
CA SER A 217 -6.34 18.78 7.73
C SER A 217 -6.60 19.13 9.20
N ALA A 218 -6.33 18.25 10.15
CA ALA A 218 -6.50 18.53 11.57
C ALA A 218 -5.37 19.39 12.14
N GLY A 219 -4.12 19.13 11.77
CA GLY A 219 -2.96 19.90 12.21
C GLY A 219 -2.39 20.83 11.14
N GLY A 220 -2.87 20.69 9.91
CA GLY A 220 -2.25 21.25 8.72
C GLY A 220 -0.93 20.54 8.37
N GLY A 221 -0.60 20.50 7.11
CA GLY A 221 0.70 19.99 6.67
C GLY A 221 0.63 18.81 5.72
N TRP A 222 1.68 18.71 4.93
CA TRP A 222 1.86 17.67 3.92
C TRP A 222 2.97 16.69 4.31
N PHE A 223 2.69 15.43 4.07
CA PHE A 223 3.66 14.37 3.91
C PHE A 223 3.68 14.01 2.44
N VAL A 224 4.80 14.18 1.77
CA VAL A 224 4.95 13.77 0.36
C VAL A 224 6.19 12.89 0.25
N PRO A 225 6.04 11.58 -0.01
CA PRO A 225 7.15 10.69 -0.23
C PRO A 225 7.50 10.58 -1.71
N ILE A 226 8.73 10.19 -2.00
CA ILE A 226 9.09 9.46 -3.21
C ILE A 226 9.00 7.98 -2.83
N ASP A 227 8.13 7.24 -3.50
CA ASP A 227 7.86 5.83 -3.26
C ASP A 227 8.08 5.03 -4.53
N ALA A 228 8.83 3.92 -4.44
CA ALA A 228 9.10 3.03 -5.56
C ALA A 228 9.09 1.58 -5.11
N MET A 229 8.46 0.72 -5.90
CA MET A 229 8.33 -0.72 -5.65
C MET A 229 8.63 -1.51 -6.92
N VAL A 230 9.50 -2.49 -6.81
CA VAL A 230 9.72 -3.49 -7.86
C VAL A 230 8.95 -4.74 -7.50
N THR A 231 8.10 -5.19 -8.42
CA THR A 231 7.30 -6.40 -8.30
C THR A 231 7.81 -7.43 -9.30
N HIS A 232 7.96 -8.68 -8.85
CA HIS A 232 8.40 -9.79 -9.69
C HIS A 232 7.51 -11.01 -9.50
N ARG A 233 7.05 -11.61 -10.61
CA ARG A 233 6.32 -12.86 -10.61
C ARG A 233 7.28 -14.04 -10.49
N LEU A 234 7.22 -14.75 -9.37
CA LEU A 234 8.04 -15.93 -9.09
C LEU A 234 7.48 -17.20 -9.76
N ALA A 235 6.15 -17.29 -9.80
CA ALA A 235 5.42 -18.41 -10.38
C ALA A 235 4.00 -17.98 -10.76
N LYS A 236 3.21 -18.84 -11.38
CA LYS A 236 1.84 -18.54 -11.82
C LYS A 236 0.95 -17.91 -10.73
N GLN A 237 1.14 -18.30 -9.47
CA GLN A 237 0.33 -17.83 -8.33
C GLN A 237 1.11 -16.94 -7.35
N TRP A 238 2.43 -16.87 -7.48
CA TRP A 238 3.28 -16.20 -6.51
C TRP A 238 3.90 -14.93 -7.08
N VAL A 239 3.72 -13.85 -6.36
CA VAL A 239 4.34 -12.55 -6.65
C VAL A 239 5.13 -12.11 -5.43
N PHE A 240 6.32 -11.57 -5.66
CA PHE A 240 7.17 -10.95 -4.66
C PHE A 240 7.40 -9.49 -5.03
N ALA A 241 7.43 -8.61 -4.04
CA ALA A 241 7.82 -7.22 -4.28
C ALA A 241 8.69 -6.69 -3.15
N VAL A 242 9.53 -5.72 -3.50
CA VAL A 242 10.33 -4.92 -2.56
C VAL A 242 10.21 -3.46 -2.95
N GLY A 243 10.18 -2.60 -1.97
CA GLY A 243 10.07 -1.17 -2.20
C GLY A 243 10.74 -0.34 -1.12
N ALA A 244 10.91 0.92 -1.44
CA ALA A 244 11.41 1.92 -0.52
C ALA A 244 10.69 3.24 -0.75
N SER A 245 10.53 3.99 0.32
CA SER A 245 9.90 5.29 0.34
C SER A 245 10.73 6.26 1.17
N LYS A 246 10.88 7.48 0.68
CA LYS A 246 11.58 8.54 1.40
C LYS A 246 10.73 9.80 1.41
N GLN A 247 10.54 10.37 2.58
CA GLN A 247 9.86 11.64 2.74
C GLN A 247 10.67 12.78 2.13
N VAL A 248 10.02 13.63 1.32
CA VAL A 248 10.62 14.82 0.69
C VAL A 248 9.97 16.12 1.13
N VAL A 249 8.71 16.09 1.59
CA VAL A 249 8.03 17.22 2.22
C VAL A 249 7.65 16.83 3.65
N GLN A 250 8.02 17.67 4.63
CA GLN A 250 8.02 17.32 6.05
C GLN A 250 7.12 18.22 6.92
N SER A 251 6.12 18.89 6.36
CA SER A 251 5.23 19.71 7.21
C SER A 251 4.24 18.85 8.04
N TYR A 252 4.06 17.59 7.66
CA TYR A 252 3.39 16.56 8.44
C TYR A 252 4.26 15.30 8.39
N HIS A 253 4.90 14.96 9.50
CA HIS A 253 5.89 13.90 9.54
C HIS A 253 5.23 12.53 9.81
N GLN A 254 5.59 11.51 9.01
CA GLN A 254 5.20 10.11 9.24
C GLN A 254 6.40 9.20 9.48
N TYR A 255 7.44 9.34 8.66
CA TYR A 255 8.73 8.66 8.75
C TYR A 255 9.75 9.40 7.88
N ASP A 256 11.02 9.25 8.13
CA ASP A 256 12.07 9.78 7.27
C ASP A 256 12.27 8.89 6.04
N TRP A 257 12.30 7.58 6.25
CA TRP A 257 12.31 6.60 5.19
C TRP A 257 11.64 5.30 5.62
N SER A 258 11.17 4.55 4.66
CA SER A 258 10.55 3.24 4.84
C SER A 258 11.11 2.26 3.81
N THR A 259 11.38 1.04 4.24
CA THR A 259 11.58 -0.08 3.33
C THR A 259 10.51 -1.11 3.58
N TYR A 260 10.08 -1.81 2.53
CA TYR A 260 9.03 -2.79 2.66
C TYR A 260 9.19 -3.92 1.65
N ALA A 261 8.61 -5.06 1.98
CA ALA A 261 8.54 -6.21 1.10
C ALA A 261 7.19 -6.91 1.24
N LYS A 262 6.74 -7.56 0.17
CA LYS A 262 5.56 -8.41 0.19
C LYS A 262 5.80 -9.73 -0.52
N ILE A 263 5.01 -10.72 -0.12
CA ILE A 263 4.77 -11.92 -0.88
C ILE A 263 3.26 -12.10 -1.03
N SER A 264 2.80 -12.38 -2.25
CA SER A 264 1.39 -12.52 -2.60
C SER A 264 1.12 -13.89 -3.17
N TYR A 265 -0.01 -14.48 -2.80
CA TYR A 265 -0.53 -15.71 -3.36
C TYR A 265 -1.90 -15.47 -3.98
N ASN A 266 -2.06 -15.81 -5.25
CA ASN A 266 -3.30 -15.69 -6.02
C ASN A 266 -3.99 -17.06 -6.13
N PHE A 267 -5.27 -17.13 -5.73
CA PHE A 267 -6.08 -18.34 -5.76
C PHE A 267 -6.84 -18.50 -7.06
#